data_6038871bb3879357f39e4bee264487c2
#
_entry.id   6038871bb3879357f39e4bee264487c2
#
_cell.length_a   1.000
_cell.length_b   1.000
_cell.length_c   1.000
_cell.angle_alpha   90.00
_cell.angle_beta   90.00
_cell.angle_gamma   90.00
#
_symmetry.space_group_name_H-M   'P 1'
#
loop_
_entity.id
_entity.type
_entity.pdbx_description
1 polymer ?
#
loop_
_entity_poly.entity_id
_entity_poly.type
_entity_poly.pdbx_seq_one_letter_code
_entity_poly.pdbx_strand_id
1 'polypeptide(L)'
;MIVTFITTVEHNVGDDFVREGIKYLLRQVLYGKEIIFQNIHKHSPITARHGFEWFKNLRISKFNFPSQKLDKLLPLQLTKDKILEADLVVQSGAPVYWCHKEFGSHCADNEWYDVLIRRRFMKKTKAKLLNVAAGSCQEFKSDGSEFKECPKDIEYIKEFYAASGLTTVRDKLAQNILASAGLDSELIPCPSIFAIDEYGLKPGEKKYLIMNYMNIGGHYTFGKKIERGRWLKELKSFYDYIRNKEEVLFVCHSKKELKDAKLIHPGVKTFYSDNFIDYMKIYSYAKYGVMNRVHGAFLMASYGAPSFVIGNDSRATMTNEIGLESMFINDVDSQILLNKYEALKKPTVLLKQNLIQ
;
A
#
# COMPACT_ATOMS: atom_id res chain seq x y z
N MET A 1 -6.25 23.68 11.63
CA MET A 1 -6.75 22.32 11.86
C MET A 1 -5.58 21.35 11.81
N ILE A 2 -5.45 20.48 12.80
CA ILE A 2 -4.36 19.48 12.88
C ILE A 2 -4.92 18.12 12.47
N VAL A 3 -4.32 17.53 11.43
CA VAL A 3 -4.67 16.19 10.92
C VAL A 3 -3.49 15.25 11.17
N THR A 4 -3.75 14.20 11.95
CA THR A 4 -2.73 13.19 12.27
C THR A 4 -2.97 11.90 11.51
N PHE A 5 -2.01 11.51 10.66
CA PHE A 5 -2.03 10.24 9.94
C PHE A 5 -1.41 9.11 10.74
N ILE A 6 -2.10 7.97 10.79
CA ILE A 6 -1.54 6.67 11.16
C ILE A 6 -1.08 6.01 9.87
N THR A 7 0.23 5.93 9.65
CA THR A 7 0.82 5.49 8.38
C THR A 7 2.18 4.85 8.60
N THR A 8 2.75 4.24 7.57
CA THR A 8 4.15 3.84 7.56
C THR A 8 4.97 5.03 7.05
N VAL A 9 5.99 5.44 7.81
CA VAL A 9 6.89 6.54 7.43
C VAL A 9 8.25 5.95 7.09
N GLU A 10 8.82 6.31 5.93
CA GLU A 10 10.18 5.96 5.49
C GLU A 10 10.46 4.44 5.31
N HIS A 11 9.45 3.60 5.30
CA HIS A 11 9.61 2.15 5.15
C HIS A 11 8.95 1.57 3.90
N ASN A 12 7.86 2.19 3.45
CA ASN A 12 7.09 1.72 2.32
C ASN A 12 6.58 2.92 1.51
N VAL A 13 7.26 3.19 0.42
CA VAL A 13 6.93 4.31 -0.49
C VAL A 13 5.47 4.27 -0.95
N GLY A 14 4.88 3.07 -1.06
CA GLY A 14 3.48 2.91 -1.42
C GLY A 14 2.52 3.52 -0.40
N ASP A 15 2.83 3.41 0.89
CA ASP A 15 2.02 4.03 1.95
C ASP A 15 2.18 5.56 1.94
N ASP A 16 3.36 6.07 1.54
CA ASP A 16 3.56 7.50 1.33
C ASP A 16 2.65 8.02 0.22
N PHE A 17 2.55 7.32 -0.92
CA PHE A 17 1.66 7.73 -2.01
C PHE A 17 0.20 7.76 -1.58
N VAL A 18 -0.25 6.78 -0.79
CA VAL A 18 -1.62 6.78 -0.25
C VAL A 18 -1.85 7.99 0.65
N ARG A 19 -0.92 8.27 1.56
CA ARG A 19 -1.00 9.42 2.46
C ARG A 19 -1.06 10.75 1.69
N GLU A 20 -0.21 10.92 0.70
CA GLU A 20 -0.17 12.17 -0.09
C GLU A 20 -1.46 12.34 -0.91
N GLY A 21 -2.00 11.26 -1.46
CA GLY A 21 -3.31 11.32 -2.13
C GLY A 21 -4.45 11.70 -1.17
N ILE A 22 -4.45 11.20 0.07
CA ILE A 22 -5.44 11.59 1.08
C ILE A 22 -5.24 13.06 1.48
N LYS A 23 -4.01 13.56 1.60
CA LYS A 23 -3.75 14.98 1.87
C LYS A 23 -4.38 15.87 0.80
N TYR A 24 -4.15 15.53 -0.48
CA TYR A 24 -4.78 16.25 -1.58
C TYR A 24 -6.31 16.29 -1.43
N LEU A 25 -6.95 15.15 -1.23
CA LEU A 25 -8.41 15.07 -1.07
C LEU A 25 -8.90 15.90 0.14
N LEU A 26 -8.19 15.84 1.27
CA LEU A 26 -8.54 16.66 2.44
C LEU A 26 -8.41 18.16 2.15
N ARG A 27 -7.40 18.60 1.38
CA ARG A 27 -7.28 20.00 0.97
C ARG A 27 -8.44 20.44 0.07
N GLN A 28 -8.95 19.55 -0.79
CA GLN A 28 -10.12 19.86 -1.62
C GLN A 28 -11.39 19.99 -0.78
N VAL A 29 -11.64 19.03 0.12
CA VAL A 29 -12.85 19.02 0.98
C VAL A 29 -12.83 20.14 2.02
N LEU A 30 -11.67 20.48 2.54
CA LEU A 30 -11.48 21.49 3.59
C LEU A 30 -10.92 22.80 3.00
N TYR A 31 -11.28 23.11 1.78
CA TYR A 31 -10.83 24.32 1.09
C TYR A 31 -10.98 25.59 1.96
N GLY A 32 -9.95 26.43 1.95
CA GLY A 32 -9.89 27.66 2.75
C GLY A 32 -9.49 27.47 4.22
N LYS A 33 -9.32 26.23 4.71
CA LYS A 33 -8.79 25.97 6.05
C LYS A 33 -7.27 25.78 6.01
N GLU A 34 -6.55 26.37 6.96
CA GLU A 34 -5.16 26.03 7.19
C GLU A 34 -5.09 24.63 7.83
N ILE A 35 -4.36 23.70 7.20
CA ILE A 35 -4.24 22.31 7.64
C ILE A 35 -2.77 22.02 7.93
N ILE A 36 -2.50 21.59 9.16
CA ILE A 36 -1.20 21.08 9.59
C ILE A 36 -1.27 19.55 9.58
N PHE A 37 -0.48 18.92 8.72
CA PHE A 37 -0.38 17.46 8.64
C PHE A 37 0.77 16.96 9.49
N GLN A 38 0.50 15.91 10.25
CA GLN A 38 1.52 15.20 11.03
C GLN A 38 1.33 13.69 10.93
N ASN A 39 2.39 12.92 11.16
CA ASN A 39 2.39 11.48 10.99
C ASN A 39 2.70 10.76 12.31
N ILE A 40 2.09 9.58 12.47
CA ILE A 40 2.42 8.58 13.48
C ILE A 40 2.77 7.30 12.77
N HIS A 41 3.91 6.72 13.10
CA HIS A 41 4.31 5.46 12.53
C HIS A 41 3.44 4.32 13.10
N LYS A 42 2.71 3.60 12.21
CA LYS A 42 1.75 2.57 12.60
C LYS A 42 2.37 1.39 13.37
N HIS A 43 3.65 1.06 13.11
CA HIS A 43 4.36 -0.03 13.79
C HIS A 43 4.98 0.38 15.12
N SER A 44 5.01 1.66 15.44
CA SER A 44 5.55 2.19 16.70
C SER A 44 4.85 3.49 17.05
N PRO A 45 3.54 3.46 17.31
CA PRO A 45 2.75 4.68 17.47
C PRO A 45 3.16 5.51 18.67
N ILE A 46 3.71 4.89 19.71
CA ILE A 46 4.14 5.55 20.93
C ILE A 46 5.66 5.79 20.94
N THR A 47 6.46 4.77 20.68
CA THR A 47 7.93 4.84 20.80
C THR A 47 8.57 5.78 19.80
N ALA A 48 8.01 5.91 18.59
CA ALA A 48 8.51 6.82 17.57
C ALA A 48 8.45 8.30 17.96
N ARG A 49 7.70 8.67 19.02
CA ARG A 49 7.47 10.06 19.44
C ARG A 49 8.43 10.58 20.48
N HIS A 50 9.02 9.70 21.27
CA HIS A 50 9.77 10.09 22.43
C HIS A 50 11.29 10.06 22.25
N GLY A 51 11.77 10.14 20.99
CA GLY A 51 13.22 10.05 20.72
C GLY A 51 13.80 8.67 21.00
N PHE A 52 12.94 7.68 21.29
CA PHE A 52 13.34 6.28 21.43
C PHE A 52 13.55 5.61 20.05
N GLU A 53 13.67 6.39 18.98
CA GLU A 53 14.00 5.87 17.63
C GLU A 53 15.30 5.08 17.60
N TRP A 54 16.24 5.41 18.50
CA TRP A 54 17.45 4.63 18.68
C TRP A 54 17.18 3.17 19.09
N PHE A 55 16.07 2.86 19.77
CA PHE A 55 15.65 1.49 20.07
C PHE A 55 15.24 0.72 18.83
N LYS A 56 14.74 1.36 17.78
CA LYS A 56 14.48 0.70 16.48
C LYS A 56 15.77 0.17 15.85
N ASN A 57 16.87 0.89 16.05
CA ASN A 57 18.17 0.58 15.47
C ASN A 57 19.04 -0.32 16.37
N LEU A 58 18.69 -0.46 17.62
CA LEU A 58 19.25 -1.48 18.49
C LEU A 58 18.65 -2.85 18.08
N ARG A 59 19.07 -3.34 16.93
CA ARG A 59 19.10 -4.77 16.66
C ARG A 59 20.07 -5.42 17.64
N ILE A 60 19.64 -5.55 18.88
CA ILE A 60 20.22 -6.52 19.80
C ILE A 60 19.78 -7.85 19.19
N SER A 61 20.67 -8.42 18.39
CA SER A 61 20.45 -9.54 17.47
C SER A 61 20.05 -10.87 18.13
N LYS A 62 19.68 -10.85 19.41
CA LYS A 62 19.24 -12.03 20.19
C LYS A 62 17.93 -11.80 20.99
N PHE A 63 17.46 -10.56 21.11
CA PHE A 63 16.18 -10.28 21.77
C PHE A 63 15.36 -9.38 20.83
N ASN A 64 14.55 -9.98 19.99
CA ASN A 64 13.40 -9.31 19.42
C ASN A 64 12.44 -8.93 20.55
N PHE A 65 12.76 -7.85 21.28
CA PHE A 65 11.77 -7.17 22.09
C PHE A 65 10.93 -6.37 21.09
N PRO A 66 9.74 -6.83 20.70
CA PRO A 66 8.97 -6.10 19.73
C PRO A 66 8.60 -4.74 20.37
N SER A 67 8.81 -3.65 19.62
CA SER A 67 8.36 -2.30 19.99
C SER A 67 6.91 -2.29 20.49
N GLN A 68 6.09 -3.19 19.97
CA GLN A 68 4.72 -3.51 20.38
C GLN A 68 4.56 -3.84 21.86
N LYS A 69 5.48 -4.60 22.47
CA LYS A 69 5.42 -4.91 23.90
C LYS A 69 5.79 -3.69 24.75
N LEU A 70 6.73 -2.88 24.26
CA LEU A 70 7.11 -1.64 24.93
C LEU A 70 5.96 -0.62 24.88
N ASP A 71 5.31 -0.47 23.74
CA ASP A 71 4.13 0.38 23.57
C ASP A 71 2.98 -0.04 24.50
N LYS A 72 2.88 -1.34 24.81
CA LYS A 72 1.89 -1.87 25.77
C LYS A 72 2.23 -1.52 27.23
N LEU A 73 3.50 -1.31 27.54
CA LEU A 73 3.97 -1.03 28.90
C LEU A 73 4.11 0.46 29.20
N LEU A 74 4.28 1.31 28.19
CA LEU A 74 4.47 2.74 28.37
C LEU A 74 3.18 3.43 28.86
N PRO A 75 3.28 4.35 29.83
CA PRO A 75 2.15 5.13 30.30
C PRO A 75 1.57 6.00 29.19
N LEU A 76 0.25 6.07 29.10
CA LEU A 76 -0.47 6.90 28.12
C LEU A 76 -0.06 8.39 28.14
N GLN A 77 0.47 8.87 29.26
CA GLN A 77 0.93 10.26 29.43
C GLN A 77 2.15 10.60 28.57
N LEU A 78 2.94 9.59 28.17
CA LEU A 78 4.11 9.78 27.31
C LEU A 78 3.75 10.06 25.84
N THR A 79 2.49 9.94 25.46
CA THR A 79 2.02 10.10 24.05
C THR A 79 1.30 11.41 23.82
N LYS A 80 1.64 12.44 24.56
CA LYS A 80 0.84 13.65 24.68
C LYS A 80 0.44 14.31 23.36
N ASP A 81 1.26 14.23 22.32
CA ASP A 81 1.29 15.36 21.43
C ASP A 81 0.42 15.20 20.18
N LYS A 82 0.63 14.18 19.35
CA LYS A 82 0.07 14.20 17.99
C LYS A 82 -1.37 13.71 17.84
N ILE A 83 -1.84 12.82 18.74
CA ILE A 83 -3.24 12.36 18.71
C ILE A 83 -4.13 13.24 19.59
N LEU A 84 -3.62 13.64 20.77
CA LEU A 84 -4.41 14.45 21.70
C LEU A 84 -4.60 15.88 21.21
N GLU A 85 -3.68 16.40 20.40
CA GLU A 85 -3.75 17.73 19.77
C GLU A 85 -4.44 17.71 18.42
N ALA A 86 -4.72 16.52 17.87
CA ALA A 86 -5.36 16.39 16.57
C ALA A 86 -6.84 16.82 16.62
N ASP A 87 -7.28 17.51 15.59
CA ASP A 87 -8.68 17.69 15.27
C ASP A 87 -9.25 16.49 14.54
N LEU A 88 -8.40 15.80 13.76
CA LEU A 88 -8.74 14.64 12.96
C LEU A 88 -7.59 13.62 12.98
N VAL A 89 -7.93 12.36 13.21
CA VAL A 89 -7.00 11.23 13.07
C VAL A 89 -7.41 10.40 11.86
N VAL A 90 -6.47 10.11 10.98
CA VAL A 90 -6.71 9.36 9.74
C VAL A 90 -5.87 8.11 9.72
N GLN A 91 -6.52 6.95 9.72
CA GLN A 91 -5.89 5.70 9.31
C GLN A 91 -5.74 5.77 7.78
N SER A 92 -4.49 5.84 7.31
CA SER A 92 -4.15 6.07 5.92
C SER A 92 -3.91 4.76 5.19
N GLY A 93 -4.89 4.29 4.48
CA GLY A 93 -4.90 3.22 3.49
C GLY A 93 -3.80 2.16 3.62
N ALA A 94 -4.01 1.16 4.44
CA ALA A 94 -3.12 0.00 4.57
C ALA A 94 -3.97 -1.27 4.48
N PRO A 95 -3.39 -2.46 4.40
CA PRO A 95 -4.12 -3.66 4.78
C PRO A 95 -4.53 -3.52 6.25
N VAL A 96 -5.83 -3.38 6.48
CA VAL A 96 -6.45 -3.27 7.81
C VAL A 96 -7.14 -4.57 8.18
N TYR A 97 -7.58 -5.33 7.17
CA TYR A 97 -8.35 -6.55 7.32
C TYR A 97 -7.57 -7.74 6.77
N TRP A 98 -7.16 -8.66 7.66
CA TRP A 98 -6.56 -9.94 7.29
C TRP A 98 -6.83 -11.00 8.34
N CYS A 99 -6.91 -12.26 7.92
CA CYS A 99 -7.00 -13.43 8.76
C CYS A 99 -6.14 -14.53 8.15
N HIS A 100 -4.93 -14.73 8.67
CA HIS A 100 -3.97 -15.72 8.21
C HIS A 100 -3.82 -16.81 9.26
N LYS A 101 -4.85 -17.64 9.42
CA LYS A 101 -4.91 -18.70 10.45
C LYS A 101 -3.69 -19.60 10.45
N GLU A 102 -3.27 -20.02 9.27
CA GLU A 102 -2.11 -20.94 9.09
C GLU A 102 -0.81 -20.36 9.67
N PHE A 103 -0.72 -19.05 9.81
CA PHE A 103 0.46 -18.35 10.33
C PHE A 103 0.20 -17.72 11.70
N GLY A 104 -1.00 -17.90 12.27
CA GLY A 104 -1.38 -17.26 13.52
C GLY A 104 -1.36 -15.73 13.46
N SER A 105 -1.52 -15.13 12.26
CA SER A 105 -1.52 -13.69 12.07
C SER A 105 -2.94 -13.18 11.87
N HIS A 106 -3.37 -12.29 12.73
CA HIS A 106 -4.70 -11.75 12.81
C HIS A 106 -4.69 -10.22 12.76
N CYS A 107 -5.64 -9.60 12.07
CA CYS A 107 -5.76 -8.15 12.08
C CYS A 107 -6.12 -7.60 13.48
N ALA A 108 -6.78 -8.40 14.29
CA ALA A 108 -7.04 -8.09 15.70
C ALA A 108 -5.77 -7.89 16.55
N ASP A 109 -4.62 -8.39 16.09
CA ASP A 109 -3.32 -8.20 16.76
C ASP A 109 -2.56 -6.98 16.22
N ASN A 110 -3.24 -6.12 15.46
CA ASN A 110 -2.64 -4.92 14.87
C ASN A 110 -2.06 -4.00 15.95
N GLU A 111 -0.81 -3.63 15.79
CA GLU A 111 0.01 -2.94 16.79
C GLU A 111 -0.57 -1.62 17.29
N TRP A 112 -1.13 -0.85 16.38
CA TRP A 112 -1.67 0.47 16.70
C TRP A 112 -3.09 0.41 17.27
N TYR A 113 -3.83 -0.64 16.97
CA TYR A 113 -5.23 -0.76 17.33
C TYR A 113 -5.46 -0.82 18.85
N ASP A 114 -4.74 -1.73 19.54
CA ASP A 114 -4.87 -1.91 20.98
C ASP A 114 -4.55 -0.61 21.72
N VAL A 115 -3.50 0.08 21.30
CA VAL A 115 -3.05 1.34 21.91
C VAL A 115 -4.03 2.49 21.65
N LEU A 116 -4.46 2.67 20.40
CA LEU A 116 -5.23 3.83 20.00
C LEU A 116 -6.70 3.70 20.31
N ILE A 117 -7.29 2.53 20.12
CA ILE A 117 -8.72 2.29 20.25
C ILE A 117 -9.04 1.68 21.60
N ARG A 118 -8.53 0.46 21.90
CA ARG A 118 -8.85 -0.25 23.15
C ARG A 118 -8.33 0.45 24.39
N ARG A 119 -7.10 0.97 24.37
CA ARG A 119 -6.48 1.68 25.51
C ARG A 119 -6.86 3.15 25.63
N ARG A 120 -7.83 3.62 24.86
CA ARG A 120 -8.52 4.88 25.11
C ARG A 120 -7.85 6.16 24.63
N PHE A 121 -6.90 6.15 23.69
CA PHE A 121 -6.45 7.42 23.13
C PHE A 121 -7.61 8.14 22.47
N MET A 122 -8.37 7.45 21.60
CA MET A 122 -9.51 8.02 20.93
C MET A 122 -10.64 8.45 21.89
N LYS A 123 -10.76 7.82 23.08
CA LYS A 123 -11.72 8.24 24.11
C LYS A 123 -11.30 9.50 24.88
N LYS A 124 -10.01 9.87 24.85
CA LYS A 124 -9.46 11.05 25.55
C LYS A 124 -9.32 12.27 24.67
N THR A 125 -9.38 12.10 23.36
CA THR A 125 -9.34 13.19 22.39
C THR A 125 -10.74 13.56 21.91
N LYS A 126 -10.90 14.79 21.46
CA LYS A 126 -12.08 15.25 20.73
C LYS A 126 -11.97 14.93 19.22
N ALA A 127 -10.80 14.47 18.78
CA ALA A 127 -10.56 14.15 17.38
C ALA A 127 -11.48 13.02 16.90
N LYS A 128 -11.97 13.15 15.68
CA LYS A 128 -12.66 12.07 14.97
C LYS A 128 -11.63 11.16 14.32
N LEU A 129 -11.89 9.85 14.33
CA LEU A 129 -11.09 8.88 13.59
C LEU A 129 -11.75 8.62 12.24
N LEU A 130 -10.97 8.71 11.17
CA LEU A 130 -11.37 8.26 9.83
C LEU A 130 -10.52 7.07 9.42
N ASN A 131 -11.16 6.04 8.91
CA ASN A 131 -10.53 4.86 8.32
C ASN A 131 -10.65 4.97 6.79
N VAL A 132 -9.67 5.60 6.16
CA VAL A 132 -9.74 5.97 4.75
C VAL A 132 -9.00 4.95 3.89
N ALA A 133 -9.68 4.43 2.87
CA ALA A 133 -9.14 3.47 1.90
C ALA A 133 -8.53 2.23 2.58
N ALA A 134 -9.21 1.70 3.58
CA ALA A 134 -8.83 0.46 4.23
C ALA A 134 -8.81 -0.69 3.22
N GLY A 135 -7.74 -1.46 3.23
CA GLY A 135 -7.58 -2.59 2.32
C GLY A 135 -7.58 -3.93 3.03
N SER A 136 -7.60 -4.98 2.23
CA SER A 136 -7.39 -6.35 2.67
C SER A 136 -5.99 -6.86 2.32
N CYS A 137 -5.62 -8.00 2.91
CA CYS A 137 -4.44 -8.77 2.53
C CYS A 137 -4.68 -10.24 2.80
N GLN A 138 -5.12 -10.95 1.76
CA GLN A 138 -5.46 -12.37 1.77
C GLN A 138 -4.83 -13.07 0.56
N GLU A 139 -5.12 -14.34 0.36
CA GLU A 139 -4.76 -15.03 -0.87
C GLU A 139 -5.28 -14.29 -2.11
N PHE A 140 -4.59 -14.46 -3.23
CA PHE A 140 -4.89 -13.73 -4.48
C PHE A 140 -6.35 -13.90 -4.95
N LYS A 141 -6.92 -15.10 -4.75
CA LYS A 141 -8.30 -15.42 -5.16
C LYS A 141 -9.29 -15.47 -4.00
N SER A 142 -8.94 -14.93 -2.82
CA SER A 142 -9.84 -14.90 -1.67
C SER A 142 -11.08 -14.05 -1.97
N ASP A 143 -12.22 -14.52 -1.49
CA ASP A 143 -13.50 -13.80 -1.45
C ASP A 143 -13.85 -13.25 -0.06
N GLY A 144 -13.00 -13.51 0.95
CA GLY A 144 -13.19 -13.10 2.33
C GLY A 144 -13.98 -14.07 3.18
N SER A 145 -14.42 -15.22 2.63
CA SER A 145 -15.24 -16.21 3.37
C SER A 145 -14.52 -16.81 4.58
N GLU A 146 -13.19 -16.85 4.57
CA GLU A 146 -12.35 -17.31 5.67
C GLU A 146 -12.53 -16.52 6.97
N PHE A 147 -13.00 -15.28 6.89
CA PHE A 147 -13.27 -14.45 8.08
C PHE A 147 -14.40 -14.99 8.95
N LYS A 148 -15.35 -15.75 8.38
CA LYS A 148 -16.43 -16.40 9.15
C LYS A 148 -15.89 -17.31 10.25
N GLU A 149 -14.69 -17.83 10.06
CA GLU A 149 -14.03 -18.70 11.02
C GLU A 149 -12.99 -17.95 11.89
N CYS A 150 -12.95 -16.63 11.83
CA CYS A 150 -12.04 -15.77 12.58
C CYS A 150 -12.83 -14.80 13.49
N PRO A 151 -13.51 -15.29 14.55
CA PRO A 151 -14.37 -14.45 15.38
C PRO A 151 -13.62 -13.28 16.03
N LYS A 152 -12.34 -13.47 16.38
CA LYS A 152 -11.47 -12.42 16.92
C LYS A 152 -11.28 -11.26 15.94
N ASP A 153 -11.10 -11.57 14.65
CA ASP A 153 -10.94 -10.56 13.62
C ASP A 153 -12.26 -9.86 13.32
N ILE A 154 -13.39 -10.59 13.33
CA ILE A 154 -14.72 -10.00 13.17
C ILE A 154 -15.03 -9.03 14.32
N GLU A 155 -14.71 -9.39 15.57
CA GLU A 155 -14.85 -8.49 16.72
C GLU A 155 -14.02 -7.22 16.54
N TYR A 156 -12.74 -7.37 16.19
CA TYR A 156 -11.85 -6.24 15.87
C TYR A 156 -12.43 -5.33 14.80
N ILE A 157 -12.92 -5.89 13.69
CA ILE A 157 -13.49 -5.15 12.57
C ILE A 157 -14.70 -4.32 13.07
N LYS A 158 -15.59 -4.91 13.85
CA LYS A 158 -16.76 -4.22 14.41
C LYS A 158 -16.38 -3.10 15.37
N GLU A 159 -15.43 -3.35 16.28
CA GLU A 159 -14.96 -2.33 17.22
C GLU A 159 -14.30 -1.17 16.49
N PHE A 160 -13.45 -1.47 15.49
CA PHE A 160 -12.74 -0.45 14.73
C PHE A 160 -13.71 0.38 13.89
N TYR A 161 -14.65 -0.27 13.24
CA TYR A 161 -15.72 0.40 12.48
C TYR A 161 -16.53 1.33 13.37
N ALA A 162 -16.97 0.85 14.54
CA ALA A 162 -17.74 1.65 15.51
C ALA A 162 -16.96 2.85 16.07
N ALA A 163 -15.62 2.72 16.20
CA ALA A 163 -14.74 3.81 16.65
C ALA A 163 -14.46 4.83 15.54
N SER A 164 -14.73 4.50 14.28
CA SER A 164 -14.46 5.35 13.11
C SER A 164 -15.70 6.16 12.74
N GLY A 165 -15.55 7.47 12.54
CA GLY A 165 -16.63 8.33 12.06
C GLY A 165 -16.93 8.14 10.57
N LEU A 166 -15.98 7.57 9.83
CA LEU A 166 -16.10 7.18 8.43
C LEU A 166 -15.18 6.00 8.17
N THR A 167 -15.67 5.01 7.45
CA THR A 167 -14.86 3.92 6.88
C THR A 167 -15.09 3.83 5.38
N THR A 168 -14.01 3.92 4.60
CA THR A 168 -14.02 3.63 3.17
C THR A 168 -13.01 2.53 2.87
N VAL A 169 -13.27 1.72 1.86
CA VAL A 169 -12.39 0.63 1.44
C VAL A 169 -11.90 0.85 0.02
N ARG A 170 -10.72 0.30 -0.30
CA ARG A 170 -10.06 0.48 -1.60
C ARG A 170 -10.04 -0.77 -2.47
N ASP A 171 -10.52 -1.88 -1.98
CA ASP A 171 -10.61 -3.14 -2.73
C ASP A 171 -11.91 -3.89 -2.39
N LYS A 172 -12.41 -4.61 -3.38
CA LYS A 172 -13.67 -5.35 -3.27
C LYS A 172 -13.64 -6.41 -2.17
N LEU A 173 -12.49 -7.01 -1.93
CA LEU A 173 -12.32 -7.99 -0.87
C LEU A 173 -12.53 -7.36 0.51
N ALA A 174 -11.97 -6.18 0.76
CA ALA A 174 -12.19 -5.44 2.01
C ALA A 174 -13.68 -5.10 2.20
N GLN A 175 -14.38 -4.73 1.12
CA GLN A 175 -15.83 -4.50 1.17
C GLN A 175 -16.60 -5.78 1.51
N ASN A 176 -16.27 -6.91 0.90
CA ASN A 176 -16.88 -8.20 1.20
C ASN A 176 -16.65 -8.63 2.65
N ILE A 177 -15.44 -8.40 3.19
CA ILE A 177 -15.10 -8.69 4.58
C ILE A 177 -15.97 -7.87 5.53
N LEU A 178 -16.14 -6.57 5.30
CA LEU A 178 -17.02 -5.72 6.09
C LEU A 178 -18.47 -6.19 6.00
N ALA A 179 -18.96 -6.48 4.80
CA ALA A 179 -20.31 -6.99 4.59
C ALA A 179 -20.55 -8.33 5.35
N SER A 180 -19.54 -9.22 5.41
CA SER A 180 -19.62 -10.46 6.19
C SER A 180 -19.73 -10.23 7.71
N ALA A 181 -19.26 -9.09 8.19
CA ALA A 181 -19.41 -8.63 9.57
C ALA A 181 -20.72 -7.87 9.81
N GLY A 182 -21.59 -7.71 8.80
CA GLY A 182 -22.82 -6.94 8.86
C GLY A 182 -22.61 -5.42 8.80
N LEU A 183 -21.51 -4.98 8.19
CA LEU A 183 -21.12 -3.58 8.09
C LEU A 183 -21.11 -3.14 6.63
N ASP A 184 -21.42 -1.87 6.39
CA ASP A 184 -21.40 -1.26 5.05
C ASP A 184 -20.25 -0.28 4.89
N SER A 185 -19.75 -0.12 3.67
CA SER A 185 -18.67 0.81 3.36
C SER A 185 -18.63 1.16 1.87
N GLU A 186 -18.32 2.41 1.61
CA GLU A 186 -18.05 2.86 0.24
C GLU A 186 -16.75 2.25 -0.28
N LEU A 187 -16.83 1.67 -1.48
CA LEU A 187 -15.67 1.23 -2.24
C LEU A 187 -15.18 2.41 -3.09
N ILE A 188 -14.01 2.93 -2.75
CA ILE A 188 -13.36 4.01 -3.48
C ILE A 188 -11.96 3.57 -3.91
N PRO A 189 -11.51 3.89 -5.12
CA PRO A 189 -10.17 3.54 -5.55
C PRO A 189 -9.10 4.09 -4.61
N CYS A 190 -7.94 3.41 -4.59
CA CYS A 190 -6.84 3.81 -3.71
C CYS A 190 -6.43 5.27 -3.94
N PRO A 191 -6.42 6.12 -2.90
CA PRO A 191 -6.07 7.55 -3.02
C PRO A 191 -4.69 7.84 -3.59
N SER A 192 -3.79 6.84 -3.65
CA SER A 192 -2.48 7.01 -4.27
C SER A 192 -2.54 7.51 -5.72
N ILE A 193 -3.68 7.37 -6.40
CA ILE A 193 -3.91 7.92 -7.74
C ILE A 193 -3.88 9.47 -7.76
N PHE A 194 -4.13 10.11 -6.62
CA PHE A 194 -4.10 11.57 -6.45
C PHE A 194 -2.81 12.08 -5.83
N ALA A 195 -1.84 11.20 -5.55
CA ALA A 195 -0.61 11.61 -4.87
C ALA A 195 0.18 12.67 -5.63
N ILE A 196 0.18 12.61 -6.96
CA ILE A 196 0.87 13.59 -7.81
C ILE A 196 0.23 14.98 -7.76
N ASP A 197 -1.08 15.02 -7.51
CA ASP A 197 -1.85 16.28 -7.50
C ASP A 197 -1.52 17.11 -6.26
N GLU A 198 -1.17 16.49 -5.12
CA GLU A 198 -0.71 17.20 -3.90
C GLU A 198 0.53 18.07 -4.19
N TYR A 199 1.35 17.66 -5.18
CA TYR A 199 2.58 18.37 -5.57
C TYR A 199 2.48 19.07 -6.93
N GLY A 200 1.32 19.06 -7.57
CA GLY A 200 1.12 19.66 -8.89
C GLY A 200 1.99 19.04 -9.99
N LEU A 201 2.42 17.78 -9.82
CA LEU A 201 3.28 17.11 -10.79
C LEU A 201 2.51 16.77 -12.07
N LYS A 202 3.18 16.92 -13.21
CA LYS A 202 2.60 16.69 -14.54
C LYS A 202 3.27 15.50 -15.23
N PRO A 203 2.59 14.86 -16.18
CA PRO A 203 3.21 13.84 -17.02
C PRO A 203 4.47 14.39 -17.70
N GLY A 204 5.56 13.62 -17.67
CA GLY A 204 6.76 13.87 -18.44
C GLY A 204 6.68 13.25 -19.85
N GLU A 205 7.75 13.35 -20.62
CA GLU A 205 7.90 12.65 -21.88
C GLU A 205 7.83 11.14 -21.68
N LYS A 206 6.99 10.45 -22.46
CA LYS A 206 6.79 8.99 -22.36
C LYS A 206 8.00 8.25 -22.90
N LYS A 207 8.84 7.72 -22.02
CA LYS A 207 10.12 7.15 -22.37
C LYS A 207 10.28 5.68 -22.01
N TYR A 208 9.94 5.30 -20.77
CA TYR A 208 10.31 4.01 -20.23
C TYR A 208 9.18 2.99 -20.26
N LEU A 209 9.51 1.75 -20.61
CA LEU A 209 8.79 0.59 -20.11
C LEU A 209 9.28 0.37 -18.65
N ILE A 210 8.42 0.70 -17.67
CA ILE A 210 8.75 0.52 -16.27
C ILE A 210 8.44 -0.91 -15.84
N MET A 211 9.37 -1.52 -15.15
CA MET A 211 9.23 -2.84 -14.55
C MET A 211 9.53 -2.80 -13.06
N ASN A 212 8.82 -3.62 -12.28
CA ASN A 212 9.23 -3.97 -10.92
C ASN A 212 9.54 -5.47 -10.87
N TYR A 213 10.46 -5.86 -10.02
CA TYR A 213 10.72 -7.26 -9.78
C TYR A 213 10.74 -7.58 -8.28
N MET A 214 9.79 -8.40 -7.87
CA MET A 214 9.75 -9.07 -6.57
C MET A 214 9.77 -10.57 -6.81
N ASN A 215 10.74 -11.26 -6.22
CA ASN A 215 11.00 -12.69 -6.48
C ASN A 215 9.84 -13.64 -6.13
N ILE A 216 8.86 -13.17 -5.36
CA ILE A 216 7.61 -13.86 -5.03
C ILE A 216 6.36 -13.08 -5.47
N GLY A 217 6.51 -12.01 -6.23
CA GLY A 217 5.39 -11.18 -6.72
C GLY A 217 4.68 -10.33 -5.68
N GLY A 218 5.06 -10.41 -4.41
CA GLY A 218 4.42 -9.69 -3.31
C GLY A 218 5.18 -9.88 -2.00
N HIS A 219 4.53 -9.54 -0.86
CA HIS A 219 5.15 -9.62 0.47
C HIS A 219 4.89 -10.95 1.19
N TYR A 220 3.75 -11.60 0.94
CA TYR A 220 3.29 -12.81 1.64
C TYR A 220 2.99 -13.91 0.63
N THR A 221 3.18 -15.16 0.99
CA THR A 221 2.89 -16.31 0.14
C THR A 221 1.64 -17.08 0.59
N PHE A 222 1.14 -16.82 1.80
CA PHE A 222 -0.02 -17.50 2.40
C PHE A 222 0.06 -19.03 2.28
N GLY A 223 1.25 -19.62 2.56
CA GLY A 223 1.49 -21.05 2.42
C GLY A 223 1.57 -21.56 0.99
N LYS A 224 1.21 -20.77 -0.01
CA LYS A 224 1.30 -21.18 -1.41
C LYS A 224 2.75 -21.26 -1.88
N LYS A 225 3.04 -22.31 -2.61
CA LYS A 225 4.35 -22.46 -3.27
C LYS A 225 4.43 -21.50 -4.45
N ILE A 226 5.25 -20.46 -4.31
CA ILE A 226 5.61 -19.58 -5.41
C ILE A 226 6.84 -20.12 -6.11
N GLU A 227 6.72 -20.35 -7.42
CA GLU A 227 7.80 -20.91 -8.25
C GLU A 227 8.79 -19.79 -8.65
N ARG A 228 9.60 -19.35 -7.68
CA ARG A 228 10.54 -18.22 -7.84
C ARG A 228 11.46 -18.37 -9.04
N GLY A 229 12.01 -19.57 -9.26
CA GLY A 229 12.90 -19.84 -10.39
C GLY A 229 12.19 -19.75 -11.72
N ARG A 230 10.94 -20.24 -11.81
CA ARG A 230 10.09 -20.09 -12.98
C ARG A 230 9.81 -18.61 -13.24
N TRP A 231 9.32 -17.87 -12.24
CA TRP A 231 9.02 -16.44 -12.39
C TRP A 231 10.24 -15.64 -12.87
N LEU A 232 11.42 -15.88 -12.29
CA LEU A 232 12.65 -15.24 -12.74
C LEU A 232 12.96 -15.58 -14.20
N LYS A 233 12.83 -16.85 -14.61
CA LYS A 233 13.07 -17.29 -15.98
C LYS A 233 12.11 -16.62 -16.97
N GLU A 234 10.82 -16.60 -16.66
CA GLU A 234 9.81 -16.03 -17.54
C GLU A 234 10.00 -14.51 -17.71
N LEU A 235 10.25 -13.80 -16.62
CA LEU A 235 10.50 -12.37 -16.67
C LEU A 235 11.81 -12.04 -17.41
N LYS A 236 12.84 -12.87 -17.26
CA LYS A 236 14.10 -12.75 -18.01
C LYS A 236 13.88 -12.94 -19.50
N SER A 237 13.14 -13.97 -19.91
CA SER A 237 12.78 -14.20 -21.32
C SER A 237 12.04 -13.03 -21.91
N PHE A 238 11.07 -12.47 -21.18
CA PHE A 238 10.37 -11.25 -21.57
C PHE A 238 11.32 -10.05 -21.69
N TYR A 239 12.19 -9.84 -20.71
CA TYR A 239 13.16 -8.74 -20.71
C TYR A 239 14.11 -8.83 -21.91
N ASP A 240 14.66 -10.02 -22.21
CA ASP A 240 15.58 -10.22 -23.32
C ASP A 240 14.95 -9.91 -24.68
N TYR A 241 13.64 -10.15 -24.82
CA TYR A 241 12.88 -9.78 -26.00
C TYR A 241 12.63 -8.27 -26.08
N ILE A 242 12.24 -7.66 -24.96
CA ILE A 242 11.71 -6.29 -24.96
C ILE A 242 12.79 -5.21 -24.93
N ARG A 243 13.96 -5.49 -24.34
CA ARG A 243 15.07 -4.51 -24.18
C ARG A 243 15.64 -3.96 -25.49
N ASN A 244 15.39 -4.67 -26.60
CA ASN A 244 15.79 -4.20 -27.94
C ASN A 244 14.71 -3.34 -28.61
N LYS A 245 13.52 -3.22 -28.00
CA LYS A 245 12.35 -2.51 -28.55
C LYS A 245 11.95 -1.31 -27.71
N GLU A 246 12.20 -1.37 -26.41
CA GLU A 246 11.83 -0.34 -25.45
C GLU A 246 13.00 -0.01 -24.53
N GLU A 247 13.04 1.23 -24.06
CA GLU A 247 13.97 1.61 -23.00
C GLU A 247 13.40 1.14 -21.66
N VAL A 248 13.92 0.01 -21.15
CA VAL A 248 13.41 -0.64 -19.91
C VAL A 248 14.10 -0.02 -18.69
N LEU A 249 13.28 0.34 -17.68
CA LEU A 249 13.74 0.83 -16.39
C LEU A 249 13.11 0.02 -15.25
N PHE A 250 13.95 -0.62 -14.43
CA PHE A 250 13.51 -1.26 -13.20
C PHE A 250 13.41 -0.22 -12.07
N VAL A 251 12.19 0.08 -11.64
CA VAL A 251 11.94 0.96 -10.49
C VAL A 251 11.83 0.09 -9.24
N CYS A 252 12.83 0.19 -8.37
CA CYS A 252 13.01 -0.64 -7.18
C CYS A 252 12.58 0.15 -5.94
N HIS A 253 11.65 -0.38 -5.13
CA HIS A 253 11.17 0.27 -3.91
C HIS A 253 11.96 -0.13 -2.66
N SER A 254 13.00 -0.96 -2.81
CA SER A 254 13.90 -1.34 -1.74
C SER A 254 15.29 -1.70 -2.27
N LYS A 255 16.29 -1.62 -1.38
CA LYS A 255 17.67 -2.07 -1.70
C LYS A 255 17.73 -3.56 -2.06
N LYS A 256 16.78 -4.37 -1.56
CA LYS A 256 16.66 -5.77 -1.95
C LYS A 256 16.23 -5.90 -3.40
N GLU A 257 15.19 -5.18 -3.83
CA GLU A 257 14.74 -5.19 -5.22
C GLU A 257 15.82 -4.69 -6.18
N LEU A 258 16.61 -3.68 -5.77
CA LEU A 258 17.75 -3.22 -6.55
C LEU A 258 18.78 -4.33 -6.81
N LYS A 259 19.02 -5.20 -5.83
CA LYS A 259 19.88 -6.39 -6.01
C LYS A 259 19.19 -7.45 -6.85
N ASP A 260 17.92 -7.72 -6.58
CA ASP A 260 17.15 -8.76 -7.25
C ASP A 260 16.95 -8.44 -8.76
N ALA A 261 16.77 -7.18 -9.15
CA ALA A 261 16.66 -6.76 -10.55
C ALA A 261 17.89 -7.16 -11.38
N LYS A 262 19.08 -7.16 -10.79
CA LYS A 262 20.32 -7.60 -11.47
C LYS A 262 20.35 -9.10 -11.78
N LEU A 263 19.46 -9.89 -11.17
CA LEU A 263 19.29 -11.31 -11.52
C LEU A 263 18.61 -11.49 -12.88
N ILE A 264 17.84 -10.49 -13.33
CA ILE A 264 17.23 -10.49 -14.66
C ILE A 264 18.32 -10.34 -15.73
N HIS A 265 19.16 -9.31 -15.58
CA HIS A 265 20.31 -9.08 -16.42
C HIS A 265 21.30 -8.13 -15.70
N PRO A 266 22.62 -8.38 -15.69
CA PRO A 266 23.60 -7.55 -14.97
C PRO A 266 23.58 -6.06 -15.36
N GLY A 267 23.28 -5.77 -16.62
CA GLY A 267 23.24 -4.42 -17.18
C GLY A 267 21.87 -3.74 -17.16
N VAL A 268 20.89 -4.22 -16.37
CA VAL A 268 19.58 -3.54 -16.27
C VAL A 268 19.72 -2.11 -15.76
N LYS A 269 19.01 -1.18 -16.38
CA LYS A 269 18.84 0.16 -15.83
C LYS A 269 17.93 0.06 -14.61
N THR A 270 18.35 0.63 -13.49
CA THR A 270 17.60 0.61 -12.23
C THR A 270 17.44 2.00 -11.67
N PHE A 271 16.33 2.24 -10.97
CA PHE A 271 16.09 3.42 -10.17
C PHE A 271 15.74 2.99 -8.73
N TYR A 272 16.31 3.68 -7.75
CA TYR A 272 16.00 3.57 -6.34
C TYR A 272 16.24 4.92 -5.67
N SER A 273 15.35 5.32 -4.76
CA SER A 273 15.52 6.49 -3.91
C SER A 273 14.98 6.21 -2.50
N ASP A 274 15.48 6.93 -1.51
CA ASP A 274 14.91 6.96 -0.17
C ASP A 274 13.81 8.05 -0.04
N ASN A 275 13.56 8.83 -1.12
CA ASN A 275 12.55 9.89 -1.17
C ASN A 275 11.39 9.50 -2.09
N PHE A 276 10.17 9.49 -1.56
CA PHE A 276 8.97 9.12 -2.32
C PHE A 276 8.66 10.11 -3.47
N ILE A 277 9.05 11.39 -3.37
CA ILE A 277 8.84 12.38 -4.44
C ILE A 277 9.64 12.01 -5.70
N ASP A 278 10.83 11.43 -5.55
CA ASP A 278 11.63 11.00 -6.68
C ASP A 278 10.97 9.86 -7.45
N TYR A 279 10.23 8.98 -6.73
CA TYR A 279 9.41 7.96 -7.39
C TYR A 279 8.24 8.59 -8.16
N MET A 280 7.56 9.59 -7.59
CA MET A 280 6.52 10.31 -8.34
C MET A 280 7.09 10.91 -9.62
N LYS A 281 8.28 11.52 -9.57
CA LYS A 281 8.94 12.09 -10.75
C LYS A 281 9.34 11.03 -11.78
N ILE A 282 9.94 9.91 -11.36
CA ILE A 282 10.38 8.89 -12.32
C ILE A 282 9.21 8.19 -13.02
N TYR A 283 8.10 7.95 -12.31
CA TYR A 283 6.90 7.37 -12.90
C TYR A 283 6.22 8.29 -13.93
N SER A 284 6.49 9.61 -13.91
CA SER A 284 5.97 10.55 -14.92
C SER A 284 6.47 10.24 -16.33
N TYR A 285 7.65 9.60 -16.45
CA TYR A 285 8.24 9.20 -17.72
C TYR A 285 7.80 7.81 -18.20
N ALA A 286 6.88 7.17 -17.49
CA ALA A 286 6.39 5.85 -17.84
C ALA A 286 5.58 5.88 -19.14
N LYS A 287 5.92 5.00 -20.08
CA LYS A 287 5.16 4.71 -21.29
C LYS A 287 4.21 3.54 -21.08
N TYR A 288 4.74 2.44 -20.53
CA TYR A 288 4.03 1.21 -20.17
C TYR A 288 4.58 0.63 -18.87
N GLY A 289 3.83 -0.26 -18.21
CA GLY A 289 4.28 -0.91 -16.98
C GLY A 289 3.99 -2.40 -16.85
N VAL A 290 4.99 -3.13 -16.33
CA VAL A 290 4.88 -4.52 -15.86
C VAL A 290 5.22 -4.51 -14.38
N MET A 291 4.20 -4.61 -13.51
CA MET A 291 4.31 -4.16 -12.13
C MET A 291 4.12 -5.30 -11.13
N ASN A 292 5.04 -5.41 -10.16
CA ASN A 292 4.77 -6.13 -8.89
C ASN A 292 4.37 -5.15 -7.76
N ARG A 293 4.62 -3.85 -7.95
CA ARG A 293 4.31 -2.81 -6.99
C ARG A 293 2.99 -2.13 -7.34
N VAL A 294 1.95 -2.49 -6.62
CA VAL A 294 0.57 -2.04 -6.87
C VAL A 294 0.47 -0.51 -6.88
N HIS A 295 1.02 0.17 -5.88
CA HIS A 295 0.98 1.65 -5.82
C HIS A 295 1.83 2.31 -6.93
N GLY A 296 2.84 1.62 -7.47
CA GLY A 296 3.52 2.07 -8.68
C GLY A 296 2.59 2.08 -9.89
N ALA A 297 1.72 1.06 -10.03
CA ALA A 297 0.71 1.01 -11.07
C ALA A 297 -0.32 2.15 -10.93
N PHE A 298 -0.74 2.49 -9.71
CA PHE A 298 -1.60 3.65 -9.45
C PHE A 298 -0.93 4.97 -9.85
N LEU A 299 0.36 5.16 -9.54
CA LEU A 299 1.09 6.36 -9.99
C LEU A 299 1.20 6.43 -11.51
N MET A 300 1.45 5.30 -12.17
CA MET A 300 1.45 5.25 -13.63
C MET A 300 0.10 5.65 -14.21
N ALA A 301 -0.99 5.11 -13.65
CA ALA A 301 -2.36 5.47 -14.04
C ALA A 301 -2.64 6.97 -13.81
N SER A 302 -2.11 7.56 -12.74
CA SER A 302 -2.21 9.01 -12.48
C SER A 302 -1.63 9.86 -13.63
N TYR A 303 -0.58 9.35 -14.26
CA TYR A 303 0.07 9.99 -15.42
C TYR A 303 -0.49 9.52 -16.77
N GLY A 304 -1.54 8.75 -16.78
CA GLY A 304 -2.12 8.21 -18.00
C GLY A 304 -1.25 7.13 -18.67
N ALA A 305 -0.37 6.46 -17.93
CA ALA A 305 0.44 5.37 -18.45
C ALA A 305 -0.19 4.01 -18.10
N PRO A 306 -0.55 3.18 -19.08
CA PRO A 306 -1.16 1.89 -18.83
C PRO A 306 -0.15 0.88 -18.30
N SER A 307 -0.64 -0.01 -17.42
CA SER A 307 0.16 -1.09 -16.85
C SER A 307 -0.71 -2.29 -16.50
N PHE A 308 -0.08 -3.43 -16.23
CA PHE A 308 -0.72 -4.56 -15.59
C PHE A 308 0.10 -5.02 -14.38
N VAL A 309 -0.58 -5.65 -13.43
CA VAL A 309 0.03 -6.03 -12.15
C VAL A 309 0.14 -7.54 -12.04
N ILE A 310 1.30 -8.02 -11.59
CA ILE A 310 1.56 -9.42 -11.28
C ILE A 310 1.79 -9.51 -9.78
N GLY A 311 0.96 -10.26 -9.09
CA GLY A 311 1.01 -10.39 -7.65
C GLY A 311 0.81 -11.82 -7.17
N ASN A 312 1.02 -12.02 -5.88
CA ASN A 312 0.81 -13.29 -5.21
C ASN A 312 -0.26 -13.24 -4.12
N ASP A 313 -0.81 -12.08 -3.85
CA ASP A 313 -1.84 -11.86 -2.85
C ASP A 313 -2.93 -10.88 -3.34
N SER A 314 -4.02 -10.78 -2.59
CA SER A 314 -5.22 -10.01 -2.96
C SER A 314 -4.97 -8.52 -3.18
N ARG A 315 -3.86 -7.96 -2.68
CA ARG A 315 -3.57 -6.52 -2.90
C ARG A 315 -3.36 -6.20 -4.36
N ALA A 316 -2.89 -7.17 -5.17
CA ALA A 316 -2.74 -6.96 -6.60
C ALA A 316 -4.08 -6.67 -7.28
N THR A 317 -5.16 -7.28 -6.81
CA THR A 317 -6.49 -7.14 -7.44
C THR A 317 -7.12 -5.76 -7.21
N MET A 318 -6.63 -4.96 -6.25
CA MET A 318 -7.17 -3.61 -6.04
C MET A 318 -6.97 -2.67 -7.24
N THR A 319 -6.05 -3.00 -8.16
CA THR A 319 -5.87 -2.23 -9.39
C THR A 319 -7.02 -2.43 -10.38
N ASN A 320 -7.82 -3.49 -10.21
CA ASN A 320 -8.99 -3.73 -11.03
C ASN A 320 -10.04 -2.62 -10.84
N GLU A 321 -10.07 -1.97 -9.67
CA GLU A 321 -10.97 -0.85 -9.35
C GLU A 321 -10.69 0.41 -10.20
N ILE A 322 -9.53 0.46 -10.84
CA ILE A 322 -9.16 1.52 -11.78
C ILE A 322 -8.96 0.99 -13.21
N GLY A 323 -9.51 -0.19 -13.51
CA GLY A 323 -9.47 -0.79 -14.85
C GLY A 323 -8.11 -1.34 -15.28
N LEU A 324 -7.15 -1.48 -14.37
CA LEU A 324 -5.89 -2.16 -14.64
C LEU A 324 -6.00 -3.65 -14.30
N GLU A 325 -5.49 -4.48 -15.19
CA GLU A 325 -5.54 -5.93 -15.01
C GLU A 325 -4.52 -6.42 -13.99
N SER A 326 -4.91 -7.42 -13.19
CA SER A 326 -4.01 -8.13 -12.26
C SER A 326 -3.98 -9.62 -12.56
N MET A 327 -2.82 -10.24 -12.37
CA MET A 327 -2.60 -11.67 -12.60
C MET A 327 -1.85 -12.31 -11.44
N PHE A 328 -2.19 -13.59 -11.15
CA PHE A 328 -1.46 -14.38 -10.19
C PHE A 328 -0.11 -14.82 -10.78
N ILE A 329 0.96 -14.65 -10.03
CA ILE A 329 2.34 -14.86 -10.50
C ILE A 329 2.61 -16.25 -11.07
N ASN A 330 2.00 -17.32 -10.51
CA ASN A 330 2.18 -18.67 -11.03
C ASN A 330 1.41 -18.94 -12.34
N ASP A 331 0.45 -18.09 -12.69
CA ASP A 331 -0.34 -18.21 -13.94
C ASP A 331 0.33 -17.45 -15.10
N VAL A 332 1.48 -16.79 -14.88
CA VAL A 332 2.14 -15.92 -15.85
C VAL A 332 3.37 -16.60 -16.45
N ASP A 333 3.49 -16.57 -17.77
CA ASP A 333 4.66 -16.91 -18.54
C ASP A 333 5.12 -15.78 -19.46
N SER A 334 6.23 -15.94 -20.16
CA SER A 334 6.77 -14.91 -21.05
C SER A 334 5.87 -14.60 -22.24
N GLN A 335 5.10 -15.58 -22.73
CA GLN A 335 4.14 -15.35 -23.84
C GLN A 335 2.95 -14.52 -23.38
N ILE A 336 2.43 -14.80 -22.18
CA ILE A 336 1.37 -13.99 -21.56
C ILE A 336 1.87 -12.56 -21.36
N LEU A 337 3.11 -12.36 -20.85
CA LEU A 337 3.70 -11.04 -20.70
C LEU A 337 3.78 -10.27 -22.02
N LEU A 338 4.19 -10.94 -23.12
CA LEU A 338 4.24 -10.34 -24.45
C LEU A 338 2.85 -9.95 -24.95
N ASN A 339 1.87 -10.83 -24.82
CA ASN A 339 0.50 -10.55 -25.25
C ASN A 339 -0.09 -9.35 -24.48
N LYS A 340 0.16 -9.28 -23.15
CA LYS A 340 -0.29 -8.16 -22.31
C LYS A 340 0.44 -6.86 -22.66
N TYR A 341 1.75 -6.91 -22.89
CA TYR A 341 2.50 -5.75 -23.35
C TYR A 341 1.95 -5.21 -24.70
N GLU A 342 1.68 -6.08 -25.67
CA GLU A 342 1.08 -5.65 -26.95
C GLU A 342 -0.33 -5.06 -26.75
N ALA A 343 -1.09 -5.57 -25.79
CA ALA A 343 -2.39 -5.00 -25.43
C ALA A 343 -2.29 -3.58 -24.85
N LEU A 344 -1.23 -3.26 -24.05
CA LEU A 344 -1.01 -1.94 -23.51
C LEU A 344 -0.78 -0.84 -24.58
N LYS A 345 -0.39 -1.23 -25.80
CA LYS A 345 -0.18 -0.28 -26.91
C LYS A 345 -1.49 0.22 -27.52
N LYS A 346 -2.59 -0.47 -27.25
CA LYS A 346 -3.90 -0.05 -27.73
C LYS A 346 -4.41 1.13 -26.89
N PRO A 347 -5.13 2.10 -27.48
CA PRO A 347 -5.70 3.20 -26.72
C PRO A 347 -6.57 2.66 -25.58
N THR A 348 -6.24 3.02 -24.35
CA THR A 348 -7.02 2.65 -23.17
C THR A 348 -7.59 3.94 -22.58
N VAL A 349 -8.88 3.97 -22.30
CA VAL A 349 -9.49 5.05 -21.53
C VAL A 349 -9.07 4.88 -20.08
N LEU A 350 -8.13 5.68 -19.62
CA LEU A 350 -7.65 5.64 -18.24
C LEU A 350 -8.56 6.48 -17.33
N LEU A 351 -9.04 5.84 -16.29
CA LEU A 351 -10.16 6.24 -15.45
C LEU A 351 -9.97 7.46 -14.54
N LYS A 352 -8.77 8.06 -14.46
CA LYS A 352 -8.59 9.22 -13.57
C LYS A 352 -9.58 10.35 -13.87
N GLN A 353 -9.93 10.56 -15.13
CA GLN A 353 -10.90 11.58 -15.52
C GLN A 353 -12.32 11.29 -15.01
N ASN A 354 -12.68 10.02 -14.85
CA ASN A 354 -14.00 9.60 -14.39
C ASN A 354 -14.11 9.55 -12.85
N LEU A 355 -12.97 9.63 -12.12
CA LEU A 355 -12.94 9.60 -10.66
C LEU A 355 -13.06 10.99 -10.02
N ILE A 356 -13.03 12.06 -10.83
CA ILE A 356 -13.12 13.46 -10.36
C ILE A 356 -14.57 13.98 -10.48
N GLN A 357 -15.44 13.23 -11.13
CA GLN A 357 -16.88 13.49 -11.18
C GLN A 357 -17.60 12.86 -9.98
#